data_44df799d2440b92f9a3b9f174e4be126
#
_entry.id   44df799d2440b92f9a3b9f174e4be126
#
_cell.length_a   1.000
_cell.length_b   1.000
_cell.length_c   1.000
_cell.angle_alpha   90.00
_cell.angle_beta   90.00
_cell.angle_gamma   90.00
#
_symmetry.space_group_name_H-M   'P 1'
#
loop_
_entity.id
_entity.type
_entity.pdbx_description
1 polymer ?
#
loop_
_entity_poly.entity_id
_entity_poly.type
_entity_poly.pdbx_seq_one_letter_code
_entity_poly.pdbx_strand_id
1 'polypeptide(L)'
;MLYVQDKVVKLGGVYLKGQVTSVEVQEAGSVYVAQDEKGRFKKSQPVGYENAKVMIDILLEDTKKATTLEQLTEMQRLFKAYGQNNPKLLPIVNEDCAARGISSVYFKNLTSKKVISESKRIASLELWAPDIAGIKVKKKKSKKKTKKKSSKKTKSKKLKSKSPAKDSRNTLKAKKIAKRIVK
;
A
#
# COMPACT_ATOMS: atom_id res chain seq x y z
N MET A 1 10.76 -24.36 26.42
CA MET A 1 10.66 -22.92 26.08
C MET A 1 10.11 -22.86 24.66
N LEU A 2 8.81 -22.60 24.51
CA LEU A 2 8.19 -22.43 23.19
C LEU A 2 8.63 -21.06 22.66
N TYR A 3 9.51 -21.03 21.66
CA TYR A 3 9.77 -19.84 20.89
C TYR A 3 8.53 -19.55 20.05
N VAL A 4 7.76 -18.56 20.46
CA VAL A 4 6.67 -18.01 19.65
C VAL A 4 7.34 -17.33 18.45
N GLN A 5 7.30 -17.96 17.29
CA GLN A 5 7.84 -17.41 16.02
C GLN A 5 7.04 -16.21 15.49
N ASP A 6 5.94 -15.86 16.15
CA ASP A 6 4.94 -14.90 15.70
C ASP A 6 5.42 -13.43 15.70
N LYS A 7 6.64 -13.18 16.18
CA LYS A 7 7.19 -11.82 16.33
C LYS A 7 8.39 -11.51 15.43
N VAL A 8 8.60 -12.34 14.41
CA VAL A 8 9.72 -12.14 13.50
C VAL A 8 9.31 -11.19 12.38
N VAL A 9 9.93 -10.02 12.33
CA VAL A 9 9.78 -9.05 11.26
C VAL A 9 11.02 -9.03 10.40
N LYS A 10 10.83 -9.19 9.08
CA LYS A 10 11.88 -9.08 8.07
C LYS A 10 11.64 -7.86 7.20
N LEU A 11 12.62 -6.97 7.12
CA LEU A 11 12.57 -5.76 6.33
C LEU A 11 13.73 -5.73 5.33
N GLY A 12 13.43 -5.46 4.07
CA GLY A 12 14.46 -5.42 3.03
C GLY A 12 15.24 -6.73 2.87
N GLY A 13 14.65 -7.86 3.27
CA GLY A 13 15.34 -9.16 3.27
C GLY A 13 16.17 -9.46 4.51
N VAL A 14 16.27 -8.52 5.46
CA VAL A 14 17.05 -8.65 6.72
C VAL A 14 16.11 -8.74 7.90
N TYR A 15 16.40 -9.61 8.86
CA TYR A 15 15.69 -9.67 10.14
C TYR A 15 16.04 -8.46 10.99
N LEU A 16 15.05 -7.84 11.62
CA LEU A 16 15.27 -6.78 12.58
C LEU A 16 16.09 -7.31 13.77
N LYS A 17 17.06 -6.51 14.17
CA LYS A 17 17.88 -6.81 15.37
C LYS A 17 17.08 -6.47 16.63
N GLY A 18 17.34 -7.21 17.70
CA GLY A 18 16.61 -7.07 18.96
C GLY A 18 15.37 -7.96 19.05
N GLN A 19 14.67 -7.83 20.14
CA GLN A 19 13.41 -8.55 20.38
C GLN A 19 12.24 -7.65 19.99
N VAL A 20 11.47 -8.04 18.98
CA VAL A 20 10.21 -7.37 18.62
C VAL A 20 9.21 -7.61 19.76
N THR A 21 8.73 -6.55 20.38
CA THR A 21 7.78 -6.59 21.49
C THR A 21 6.34 -6.37 21.05
N SER A 22 6.15 -5.52 20.03
CA SER A 22 4.83 -5.30 19.42
C SER A 22 4.94 -5.01 17.93
N VAL A 23 3.91 -5.38 17.20
CA VAL A 23 3.65 -4.95 15.82
C VAL A 23 2.21 -4.48 15.76
N GLU A 24 2.02 -3.23 15.40
CA GLU A 24 0.70 -2.63 15.25
C GLU A 24 0.53 -2.14 13.81
N VAL A 25 -0.56 -2.53 13.17
CA VAL A 25 -0.91 -2.06 11.83
C VAL A 25 -2.20 -1.26 11.91
N GLN A 26 -2.11 0.02 11.59
CA GLN A 26 -3.22 0.96 11.58
C GLN A 26 -3.67 1.21 10.15
N GLU A 27 -4.96 1.05 9.90
CA GLU A 27 -5.63 1.41 8.64
C GLU A 27 -6.79 2.32 8.98
N ALA A 28 -6.93 3.40 8.25
CA ALA A 28 -7.98 4.38 8.48
C ALA A 28 -8.79 4.65 7.21
N GLY A 29 -10.09 4.86 7.38
CA GLY A 29 -10.96 5.41 6.35
C GLY A 29 -11.13 6.91 6.55
N SER A 30 -10.97 7.69 5.48
CA SER A 30 -11.20 9.12 5.49
C SER A 30 -12.68 9.43 5.24
N VAL A 31 -13.30 10.15 6.16
CA VAL A 31 -14.72 10.54 6.09
C VAL A 31 -14.82 12.07 6.16
N TYR A 32 -15.36 12.66 5.12
CA TYR A 32 -15.69 14.07 5.12
C TYR A 32 -16.99 14.31 5.90
N VAL A 33 -16.94 15.22 6.86
CA VAL A 33 -18.12 15.64 7.65
C VAL A 33 -18.46 17.08 7.28
N ALA A 34 -19.59 17.26 6.60
CA ALA A 34 -20.13 18.59 6.34
C ALA A 34 -20.85 19.11 7.58
N GLN A 35 -20.55 20.35 7.96
CA GLN A 35 -21.22 21.09 9.03
C GLN A 35 -21.96 22.31 8.44
N ASP A 36 -22.99 22.78 9.12
CA ASP A 36 -23.65 24.05 8.81
C ASP A 36 -22.84 25.22 9.38
N GLU A 37 -23.25 26.45 9.08
CA GLU A 37 -22.61 27.67 9.58
C GLU A 37 -22.60 27.80 11.11
N LYS A 38 -23.42 26.99 11.79
CA LYS A 38 -23.50 26.92 13.26
C LYS A 38 -22.74 25.75 13.85
N GLY A 39 -21.92 25.04 13.04
CA GLY A 39 -21.14 23.88 13.47
C GLY A 39 -21.95 22.59 13.71
N ARG A 40 -23.22 22.54 13.27
CA ARG A 40 -24.06 21.35 13.43
C ARG A 40 -23.79 20.37 12.30
N PHE A 41 -23.80 19.07 12.64
CA PHE A 41 -23.67 17.99 11.67
C PHE A 41 -24.75 18.08 10.58
N LYS A 42 -24.36 18.08 9.33
CA LYS A 42 -25.25 18.10 8.18
C LYS A 42 -25.22 16.77 7.42
N LYS A 43 -24.04 16.28 7.09
CA LYS A 43 -23.87 15.06 6.28
C LYS A 43 -22.47 14.51 6.49
N SER A 44 -22.32 13.19 6.50
CA SER A 44 -21.01 12.53 6.35
C SER A 44 -20.92 11.80 5.00
N GLN A 45 -19.76 11.81 4.40
CA GLN A 45 -19.50 11.11 3.14
C GLN A 45 -18.12 10.46 3.20
N PRO A 46 -17.99 9.15 2.92
CA PRO A 46 -16.69 8.52 2.81
C PRO A 46 -15.94 9.11 1.61
N VAL A 47 -14.67 9.46 1.83
CA VAL A 47 -13.80 10.08 0.81
C VAL A 47 -12.83 9.05 0.24
N GLY A 48 -12.34 8.12 1.09
CA GLY A 48 -11.38 7.11 0.67
C GLY A 48 -10.76 6.39 1.86
N TYR A 49 -9.64 5.74 1.62
CA TYR A 49 -8.81 5.11 2.64
C TYR A 49 -7.48 5.83 2.74
N GLU A 50 -6.91 5.85 3.92
CA GLU A 50 -5.54 6.33 4.15
C GLU A 50 -4.54 5.17 3.95
N ASN A 51 -3.29 5.54 3.69
CA ASN A 51 -2.21 4.56 3.60
C ASN A 51 -1.97 3.94 4.98
N ALA A 52 -1.81 2.63 5.03
CA ALA A 52 -1.60 1.91 6.28
C ALA A 52 -0.29 2.35 6.94
N LYS A 53 -0.31 2.46 8.26
CA LYS A 53 0.85 2.71 9.12
C LYS A 53 1.18 1.43 9.86
N VAL A 54 2.46 1.09 9.91
CA VAL A 54 2.97 -0.07 10.64
C VAL A 54 3.92 0.45 11.72
N MET A 55 3.58 0.21 12.96
CA MET A 55 4.41 0.54 14.12
C MET A 55 5.00 -0.74 14.71
N ILE A 56 6.30 -0.73 14.95
CA ILE A 56 7.05 -1.89 15.46
C ILE A 56 7.88 -1.43 16.64
N ASP A 57 7.61 -1.98 17.81
CA ASP A 57 8.41 -1.74 19.00
C ASP A 57 9.42 -2.87 19.21
N ILE A 58 10.64 -2.49 19.51
CA ILE A 58 11.78 -3.39 19.57
C ILE A 58 12.56 -3.11 20.85
N LEU A 59 12.78 -4.15 21.61
CA LEU A 59 13.69 -4.13 22.75
C LEU A 59 15.09 -4.54 22.31
N LEU A 60 16.05 -3.64 22.48
CA LEU A 60 17.46 -3.88 22.21
C LEU A 60 18.18 -4.12 23.53
N GLU A 61 18.91 -5.22 23.60
CA GLU A 61 19.77 -5.59 24.74
C GLU A 61 21.20 -5.83 24.28
N ASP A 62 22.16 -5.53 25.14
CA ASP A 62 23.56 -5.84 24.86
C ASP A 62 23.76 -7.35 24.80
N THR A 63 24.34 -7.81 23.69
CA THR A 63 24.65 -9.20 23.46
C THR A 63 26.17 -9.39 23.39
N LYS A 64 26.65 -10.66 23.46
CA LYS A 64 28.08 -10.98 23.28
C LYS A 64 28.63 -10.54 21.90
N LYS A 65 27.76 -10.31 20.91
CA LYS A 65 28.13 -10.01 19.52
C LYS A 65 27.95 -8.53 19.15
N ALA A 66 27.06 -7.82 19.82
CA ALA A 66 26.75 -6.43 19.48
C ALA A 66 26.12 -5.70 20.66
N THR A 67 26.48 -4.44 20.82
CA THR A 67 25.89 -3.51 21.78
C THR A 67 24.54 -2.98 21.27
N THR A 68 23.72 -2.43 22.16
CA THR A 68 22.44 -1.79 21.79
C THR A 68 22.61 -0.66 20.78
N LEU A 69 23.75 0.06 20.82
CA LEU A 69 24.04 1.15 19.86
C LEU A 69 24.40 0.62 18.48
N GLU A 70 25.19 -0.45 18.42
CA GLU A 70 25.52 -1.10 17.15
C GLU A 70 24.27 -1.69 16.48
N GLN A 71 23.41 -2.35 17.25
CA GLN A 71 22.12 -2.87 16.76
C GLN A 71 21.24 -1.75 16.22
N LEU A 72 21.14 -0.61 16.92
CA LEU A 72 20.41 0.56 16.46
C LEU A 72 21.00 1.16 15.18
N THR A 73 22.33 1.24 15.10
CA THR A 73 23.05 1.75 13.93
C THR A 73 22.83 0.86 12.70
N GLU A 74 22.89 -0.45 12.87
CA GLU A 74 22.58 -1.39 11.79
C GLU A 74 21.13 -1.24 11.30
N MET A 75 20.18 -1.10 12.23
CA MET A 75 18.78 -0.85 11.90
C MET A 75 18.63 0.45 11.11
N GLN A 76 19.27 1.53 11.54
CA GLN A 76 19.21 2.82 10.84
C GLN A 76 19.82 2.75 9.44
N ARG A 77 20.88 1.97 9.23
CA ARG A 77 21.51 1.76 7.91
C ARG A 77 20.56 1.12 6.88
N LEU A 78 19.59 0.32 7.31
CA LEU A 78 18.59 -0.25 6.40
C LEU A 78 17.75 0.84 5.74
N PHE A 79 17.49 1.94 6.45
CA PHE A 79 16.61 3.01 6.02
C PHE A 79 17.34 4.22 5.46
N LYS A 80 18.50 4.54 6.05
CA LYS A 80 19.26 5.74 5.72
C LYS A 80 20.74 5.42 5.57
N ALA A 81 21.11 4.91 4.39
CA ALA A 81 22.50 4.71 4.04
C ALA A 81 23.18 6.06 3.69
N TYR A 82 24.51 6.11 3.80
CA TYR A 82 25.28 7.29 3.40
C TYR A 82 25.01 7.66 1.94
N GLY A 83 24.76 8.95 1.65
CA GLY A 83 24.43 9.44 0.32
C GLY A 83 22.99 9.19 -0.14
N GLN A 84 22.15 8.58 0.71
CA GLN A 84 20.73 8.36 0.39
C GLN A 84 19.88 9.55 0.83
N ASN A 85 19.27 10.25 -0.12
CA ASN A 85 18.43 11.42 0.16
C ASN A 85 16.95 11.08 0.41
N ASN A 86 16.46 9.99 -0.18
CA ASN A 86 15.05 9.59 -0.10
C ASN A 86 14.89 8.20 0.54
N PRO A 87 13.82 7.97 1.33
CA PRO A 87 13.50 6.65 1.85
C PRO A 87 13.29 5.65 0.70
N LYS A 88 13.87 4.46 0.81
CA LYS A 88 13.66 3.36 -0.14
C LYS A 88 12.40 2.59 0.23
N LEU A 89 11.73 2.05 -0.77
CA LEU A 89 10.68 1.06 -0.59
C LEU A 89 11.32 -0.27 -0.19
N LEU A 90 10.93 -0.79 0.96
CA LEU A 90 11.46 -2.04 1.52
C LEU A 90 10.35 -3.09 1.56
N PRO A 91 10.61 -4.32 1.10
CA PRO A 91 9.70 -5.43 1.33
C PRO A 91 9.61 -5.75 2.82
N ILE A 92 8.39 -5.95 3.31
CA ILE A 92 8.10 -6.37 4.69
C ILE A 92 7.52 -7.78 4.70
N VAL A 93 8.03 -8.61 5.61
CA VAL A 93 7.48 -9.95 5.89
C VAL A 93 7.12 -10.00 7.37
N ASN A 94 5.82 -10.03 7.62
CA ASN A 94 5.19 -10.17 8.93
C ASN A 94 3.76 -10.65 8.72
N GLU A 95 3.20 -11.41 9.64
CA GLU A 95 1.87 -12.02 9.53
C GLU A 95 0.75 -10.97 9.47
N ASP A 96 0.77 -9.99 10.36
CA ASP A 96 -0.24 -8.92 10.40
C ASP A 96 -0.24 -8.07 9.14
N CYS A 97 0.95 -7.75 8.62
CA CYS A 97 1.09 -7.05 7.35
C CYS A 97 0.58 -7.90 6.17
N ALA A 98 0.93 -9.19 6.16
CA ALA A 98 0.49 -10.11 5.11
C ALA A 98 -1.03 -10.32 5.12
N ALA A 99 -1.64 -10.45 6.30
CA ALA A 99 -3.10 -10.57 6.46
C ALA A 99 -3.86 -9.37 5.88
N ARG A 100 -3.25 -8.18 5.91
CA ARG A 100 -3.82 -6.94 5.37
C ARG A 100 -3.35 -6.61 3.94
N GLY A 101 -2.51 -7.47 3.35
CA GLY A 101 -2.01 -7.30 1.98
C GLY A 101 -0.89 -6.29 1.84
N ILE A 102 -0.24 -5.91 2.95
CA ILE A 102 0.91 -5.01 2.95
C ILE A 102 2.17 -5.83 2.66
N SER A 103 2.79 -5.62 1.52
CA SER A 103 4.00 -6.33 1.10
C SER A 103 5.26 -5.46 1.10
N SER A 104 5.10 -4.14 1.13
CA SER A 104 6.20 -3.18 1.07
C SER A 104 5.86 -1.91 1.84
N VAL A 105 6.89 -1.26 2.39
CA VAL A 105 6.75 -0.10 3.26
C VAL A 105 7.88 0.90 3.04
N TYR A 106 7.60 2.19 3.31
CA TYR A 106 8.60 3.25 3.44
C TYR A 106 8.93 3.50 4.90
N PHE A 107 10.17 3.83 5.16
CA PHE A 107 10.59 4.37 6.44
C PHE A 107 9.99 5.75 6.68
N LYS A 108 9.37 5.93 7.84
CA LYS A 108 8.84 7.23 8.26
C LYS A 108 9.63 7.80 9.43
N ASN A 109 9.75 7.04 10.51
CA ASN A 109 10.40 7.49 11.73
C ASN A 109 11.04 6.34 12.50
N LEU A 110 12.13 6.61 13.22
CA LEU A 110 12.76 5.71 14.17
C LEU A 110 13.08 6.52 15.44
N THR A 111 12.40 6.20 16.51
CA THR A 111 12.69 6.75 17.84
C THR A 111 13.41 5.73 18.70
N SER A 112 14.26 6.17 19.59
CA SER A 112 14.91 5.26 20.55
C SER A 112 15.07 5.91 21.92
N LYS A 113 14.77 5.15 22.98
CA LYS A 113 14.91 5.57 24.37
C LYS A 113 15.80 4.58 25.11
N LYS A 114 16.86 5.07 25.76
CA LYS A 114 17.71 4.25 26.63
C LYS A 114 17.09 4.14 28.03
N VAL A 115 16.97 2.93 28.54
CA VAL A 115 16.61 2.66 29.93
C VAL A 115 17.90 2.43 30.70
N ILE A 116 18.32 3.45 31.46
CA ILE A 116 19.68 3.47 32.09
C ILE A 116 19.82 2.40 33.15
N SER A 117 18.75 2.14 33.92
CA SER A 117 18.75 1.16 35.01
C SER A 117 18.96 -0.28 34.55
N GLU A 118 18.63 -0.61 33.31
CA GLU A 118 18.59 -1.98 32.79
C GLU A 118 19.57 -2.24 31.65
N SER A 119 20.38 -1.27 31.26
CA SER A 119 21.25 -1.34 30.07
C SER A 119 20.51 -1.74 28.77
N LYS A 120 19.22 -1.45 28.72
CA LYS A 120 18.35 -1.76 27.59
C LYS A 120 18.01 -0.50 26.80
N ARG A 121 17.57 -0.70 25.56
CA ARG A 121 17.07 0.37 24.73
C ARG A 121 15.76 -0.05 24.06
N ILE A 122 14.76 0.78 24.14
CA ILE A 122 13.49 0.61 23.41
C ILE A 122 13.59 1.44 22.12
N ALA A 123 13.35 0.81 20.98
CA ALA A 123 13.27 1.47 19.70
C ALA A 123 11.87 1.29 19.12
N SER A 124 11.25 2.38 18.67
CA SER A 124 9.95 2.37 17.98
C SER A 124 10.15 2.80 16.53
N LEU A 125 9.75 1.94 15.61
CA LEU A 125 9.88 2.11 14.18
C LEU A 125 8.50 2.35 13.56
N GLU A 126 8.34 3.48 12.88
CA GLU A 126 7.14 3.83 12.12
C GLU A 126 7.41 3.67 10.62
N LEU A 127 6.57 2.90 9.96
CA LEU A 127 6.63 2.59 8.54
C LEU A 127 5.28 2.91 7.89
N TRP A 128 5.31 3.31 6.61
CA TRP A 128 4.11 3.59 5.85
C TRP A 128 4.02 2.72 4.60
N ALA A 129 2.85 2.15 4.35
CA ALA A 129 2.59 1.47 3.08
C ALA A 129 2.49 2.49 1.93
N PRO A 130 3.07 2.20 0.75
CA PRO A 130 3.03 3.13 -0.40
C PRO A 130 1.62 3.29 -0.97
N ASP A 131 0.84 2.22 -0.93
CA ASP A 131 -0.48 2.13 -1.53
C ASP A 131 -1.53 1.78 -0.48
N ILE A 132 -2.79 1.98 -0.83
CA ILE A 132 -3.91 1.51 -0.03
C ILE A 132 -3.87 -0.02 -0.02
N ALA A 133 -3.68 -0.58 1.17
CA ALA A 133 -3.63 -2.02 1.35
C ALA A 133 -4.98 -2.67 1.00
N GLY A 134 -4.93 -3.84 0.39
CA GLY A 134 -6.14 -4.57 0.05
C GLY A 134 -5.88 -6.02 -0.29
N ILE A 135 -6.75 -6.89 0.20
CA ILE A 135 -6.68 -8.33 -0.09
C ILE A 135 -7.25 -8.59 -1.47
N LYS A 136 -6.42 -9.12 -2.38
CA LYS A 136 -6.87 -9.55 -3.71
C LYS A 136 -7.69 -10.85 -3.60
N VAL A 137 -9.01 -10.72 -3.58
CA VAL A 137 -9.90 -11.89 -3.63
C VAL A 137 -9.86 -12.50 -5.03
N LYS A 138 -9.42 -13.76 -5.15
CA LYS A 138 -9.52 -14.51 -6.40
C LYS A 138 -11.02 -14.73 -6.72
N LYS A 139 -11.57 -13.99 -7.66
CA LYS A 139 -12.94 -14.22 -8.15
C LYS A 139 -12.99 -15.64 -8.74
N LYS A 140 -13.71 -16.57 -8.09
CA LYS A 140 -14.06 -17.86 -8.70
C LYS A 140 -14.83 -17.55 -9.99
N LYS A 141 -14.25 -17.90 -11.14
CA LYS A 141 -14.96 -17.83 -12.42
C LYS A 141 -16.17 -18.76 -12.32
N SER A 142 -17.36 -18.20 -12.12
CA SER A 142 -18.59 -18.95 -12.25
C SER A 142 -18.68 -19.40 -13.71
N LYS A 143 -18.59 -20.73 -13.92
CA LYS A 143 -18.87 -21.33 -15.23
C LYS A 143 -20.34 -21.04 -15.57
N LYS A 144 -20.58 -20.00 -16.37
CA LYS A 144 -21.87 -19.72 -16.99
C LYS A 144 -22.17 -20.91 -17.90
N LYS A 145 -23.03 -21.83 -17.46
CA LYS A 145 -23.64 -22.87 -18.31
C LYS A 145 -24.47 -22.13 -19.37
N THR A 146 -23.92 -22.02 -20.57
CA THR A 146 -24.67 -21.60 -21.75
C THR A 146 -25.72 -22.67 -22.07
N LYS A 147 -26.97 -22.42 -21.67
CA LYS A 147 -28.11 -23.16 -22.19
C LYS A 147 -28.24 -22.81 -23.68
N LYS A 148 -27.89 -23.77 -24.55
CA LYS A 148 -28.27 -23.74 -25.97
C LYS A 148 -29.78 -23.68 -26.08
N LYS A 149 -30.32 -22.53 -26.41
CA LYS A 149 -31.68 -22.42 -26.93
C LYS A 149 -31.60 -22.62 -28.43
N SER A 150 -32.21 -23.73 -28.90
CA SER A 150 -32.52 -23.95 -30.29
C SER A 150 -33.52 -22.90 -30.73
N SER A 151 -33.15 -21.99 -31.64
CA SER A 151 -34.08 -21.08 -32.25
C SER A 151 -34.47 -21.54 -33.65
N LYS A 152 -35.77 -21.79 -33.79
CA LYS A 152 -36.50 -21.99 -35.05
C LYS A 152 -36.22 -20.83 -36.02
N LYS A 153 -35.94 -21.23 -37.25
CA LYS A 153 -35.75 -20.44 -38.44
C LYS A 153 -37.06 -19.77 -38.84
N THR A 154 -37.13 -18.44 -38.83
CA THR A 154 -38.17 -17.70 -39.53
C THR A 154 -37.51 -16.73 -40.51
N LYS A 155 -37.84 -16.90 -41.79
CA LYS A 155 -37.46 -16.02 -42.88
C LYS A 155 -38.25 -14.72 -42.79
N SER A 156 -37.58 -13.56 -42.81
CA SER A 156 -38.24 -12.30 -43.20
C SER A 156 -37.26 -11.36 -43.90
N LYS A 157 -37.83 -10.72 -44.88
CA LYS A 157 -37.37 -9.91 -45.98
C LYS A 157 -36.35 -8.82 -45.70
N LYS A 158 -35.46 -8.74 -46.68
CA LYS A 158 -34.43 -7.73 -46.96
C LYS A 158 -35.04 -6.33 -47.13
N LEU A 159 -34.63 -5.37 -46.27
CA LEU A 159 -34.74 -3.94 -46.58
C LEU A 159 -33.34 -3.34 -46.57
N LYS A 160 -32.98 -2.73 -47.71
CA LYS A 160 -31.73 -1.98 -47.89
C LYS A 160 -31.90 -0.61 -47.22
N SER A 161 -31.04 -0.26 -46.26
CA SER A 161 -30.85 1.11 -45.83
C SER A 161 -29.43 1.56 -46.13
N LYS A 162 -29.31 2.70 -46.80
CA LYS A 162 -28.07 3.36 -47.19
C LYS A 162 -27.36 3.90 -45.96
N SER A 163 -26.03 3.63 -45.83
CA SER A 163 -25.18 4.27 -44.85
C SER A 163 -24.84 5.71 -45.25
N PRO A 164 -24.82 6.68 -44.32
CA PRO A 164 -24.37 8.03 -44.64
C PRO A 164 -22.84 8.10 -44.67
N ALA A 165 -22.35 8.93 -45.59
CA ALA A 165 -20.92 9.17 -45.84
C ALA A 165 -20.20 9.76 -44.64
N LYS A 166 -18.99 9.26 -44.35
CA LYS A 166 -18.10 9.83 -43.35
C LYS A 166 -17.53 11.16 -43.83
N ASP A 167 -17.79 12.21 -43.09
CA ASP A 167 -17.24 13.55 -43.32
C ASP A 167 -15.77 13.62 -42.92
N SER A 168 -14.88 13.74 -43.89
CA SER A 168 -13.40 13.69 -43.74
C SER A 168 -12.77 15.03 -43.36
N ARG A 169 -13.57 16.04 -42.89
CA ARG A 169 -13.04 17.41 -42.67
C ARG A 169 -12.40 17.67 -41.32
N ASN A 170 -12.51 16.76 -40.33
CA ASN A 170 -12.01 17.01 -38.98
C ASN A 170 -10.59 16.48 -38.70
N THR A 171 -10.00 15.70 -39.60
CA THR A 171 -8.64 15.13 -39.38
C THR A 171 -7.49 16.06 -39.80
N LEU A 172 -7.77 17.08 -40.61
CA LEU A 172 -6.76 18.02 -41.09
C LEU A 172 -6.45 19.20 -40.12
N LYS A 173 -7.39 19.55 -39.23
CA LYS A 173 -7.17 20.61 -38.24
C LYS A 173 -6.31 20.17 -37.06
N ALA A 174 -6.37 18.89 -36.66
CA ALA A 174 -5.56 18.37 -35.56
C ALA A 174 -4.06 18.27 -35.89
N LYS A 175 -3.68 18.03 -37.16
CA LYS A 175 -2.27 17.96 -37.57
C LYS A 175 -1.57 19.32 -37.71
N LYS A 176 -2.30 20.42 -37.82
CA LYS A 176 -1.72 21.78 -37.91
C LYS A 176 -1.38 22.38 -36.54
N ILE A 177 -2.01 21.94 -35.46
CA ILE A 177 -1.76 22.44 -34.11
C ILE A 177 -0.52 21.79 -33.49
N ALA A 178 -0.27 20.53 -33.79
CA ALA A 178 0.90 19.80 -33.27
C ALA A 178 2.26 20.28 -33.82
N LYS A 179 2.29 20.97 -34.97
CA LYS A 179 3.52 21.52 -35.58
C LYS A 179 3.95 22.90 -35.08
N ARG A 180 3.17 23.56 -34.20
CA ARG A 180 3.47 24.90 -33.67
C ARG A 180 4.07 24.89 -32.25
N ILE A 181 4.24 23.74 -31.62
CA ILE A 181 4.76 23.63 -30.24
C ILE A 181 6.22 23.15 -30.19
N VAL A 182 6.82 22.86 -31.35
CA VAL A 182 8.26 22.48 -31.42
C VAL A 182 8.95 23.46 -32.37
N LYS A 183 9.22 24.67 -31.85
CA LYS A 183 10.24 25.61 -32.29
C LYS A 183 10.60 26.50 -31.11
#